data_5baaf67f78161fd1d345a96cef3c9b92
#
_entry.id   5baaf67f78161fd1d345a96cef3c9b92
#
_cell.length_a   1.000
_cell.length_b   1.000
_cell.length_c   1.000
_cell.angle_alpha   90.00
_cell.angle_beta   90.00
_cell.angle_gamma   90.00
#
_symmetry.space_group_name_H-M   'P 1'
#
loop_
_entity.id
_entity.type
_entity.pdbx_description
1 polymer ?
#
loop_
_entity_poly.entity_id
_entity_poly.type
_entity_poly.pdbx_seq_one_letter_code
_entity_poly.pdbx_strand_id
1 'polypeptide(L)'
;MIARLIRDRPAEVIITCLGINVYGAGTFTKRSYLPAVLGFVSTIRDGHPRVPILVMSPIFSPSREEQAGPTGMSLAEMRADIAEAVHLLREHGDADVHLIDGLDVFGPAQEHLLADGLHPDAEGYAHMATSITPLVRAHLLPNHQA
;
A
#
# COMPACT_ATOMS: atom_id res chain seq x y z
N MET A 1 10.55 4.35 12.31
CA MET A 1 10.56 5.85 12.37
C MET A 1 9.44 6.47 11.54
N ILE A 2 9.23 6.10 10.28
CA ILE A 2 8.20 6.68 9.38
C ILE A 2 6.79 6.53 9.96
N ALA A 3 6.39 5.36 10.46
CA ALA A 3 5.07 5.17 11.07
C ALA A 3 4.77 6.18 12.18
N ARG A 4 5.76 6.50 13.04
CA ARG A 4 5.61 7.51 14.09
C ARG A 4 5.47 8.93 13.54
N LEU A 5 6.17 9.26 12.46
CA LEU A 5 6.01 10.57 11.82
C LEU A 5 4.60 10.74 11.24
N ILE A 6 4.05 9.70 10.63
CA ILE A 6 2.67 9.70 10.14
C ILE A 6 1.70 9.80 11.31
N ARG A 7 1.89 8.98 12.36
CA ARG A 7 1.07 8.97 13.57
C ARG A 7 0.92 10.37 14.19
N ASP A 8 2.01 11.13 14.21
CA ASP A 8 2.09 12.42 14.90
C ASP A 8 1.68 13.62 14.01
N ARG A 9 1.14 13.38 12.79
CA ARG A 9 0.69 14.43 11.86
C ARG A 9 -0.81 14.37 11.66
N PRO A 10 -1.53 15.51 11.66
CA PRO A 10 -2.96 15.52 11.36
C PRO A 10 -3.20 15.04 9.92
N ALA A 11 -4.24 14.22 9.74
CA ALA A 11 -4.64 13.70 8.45
C ALA A 11 -6.16 13.45 8.43
N GLU A 12 -6.78 13.58 7.26
CA GLU A 12 -8.18 13.22 7.00
C GLU A 12 -8.28 11.83 6.36
N VAL A 13 -7.24 11.42 5.65
CA VAL A 13 -7.04 10.09 5.08
C VAL A 13 -5.54 9.81 5.02
N ILE A 14 -5.14 8.58 5.22
CA ILE A 14 -3.75 8.14 5.12
C ILE A 14 -3.65 7.09 4.03
N ILE A 15 -2.76 7.30 3.07
CA ILE A 15 -2.48 6.33 2.02
C ILE A 15 -1.03 5.89 2.15
N THR A 16 -0.80 4.60 2.13
CA THR A 16 0.53 4.01 2.12
C THR A 16 0.68 3.08 0.92
N CYS A 17 1.80 3.14 0.22
CA CYS A 17 2.17 2.16 -0.80
C CYS A 17 3.36 1.36 -0.26
N LEU A 18 3.14 0.08 0.01
CA LEU A 18 4.11 -0.77 0.69
C LEU A 18 4.62 -1.87 -0.25
N GLY A 19 5.86 -2.32 -0.03
CA GLY A 19 6.41 -3.53 -0.63
C GLY A 19 7.63 -3.31 -1.52
N ILE A 20 7.56 -2.50 -2.57
CA ILE A 20 8.63 -2.40 -3.57
C ILE A 20 10.00 -1.99 -3.00
N ASN A 21 10.03 -1.05 -2.06
CA ASN A 21 11.27 -0.64 -1.41
C ASN A 21 11.81 -1.74 -0.48
N VAL A 22 10.92 -2.51 0.13
CA VAL A 22 11.29 -3.69 0.93
C VAL A 22 11.87 -4.78 0.03
N TYR A 23 11.23 -5.04 -1.12
CA TYR A 23 11.72 -5.99 -2.12
C TYR A 23 13.14 -5.64 -2.56
N GLY A 24 13.37 -4.41 -3.00
CA GLY A 24 14.67 -3.97 -3.52
C GLY A 24 15.77 -3.92 -2.47
N ALA A 25 15.46 -3.50 -1.25
CA ALA A 25 16.43 -3.36 -0.17
C ALA A 25 16.68 -4.64 0.63
N GLY A 26 15.84 -5.68 0.49
CA GLY A 26 15.97 -6.92 1.25
C GLY A 26 15.85 -6.73 2.76
N THR A 27 15.08 -5.73 3.22
CA THR A 27 15.04 -5.33 4.64
C THR A 27 14.21 -6.26 5.52
N PHE A 28 13.31 -7.04 4.94
CA PHE A 28 12.50 -8.04 5.61
C PHE A 28 12.58 -9.37 4.87
N THR A 29 12.12 -10.42 5.52
CA THR A 29 11.99 -11.77 4.95
C THR A 29 10.52 -12.18 4.94
N LYS A 30 10.19 -13.29 4.27
CA LYS A 30 8.84 -13.87 4.26
C LYS A 30 8.24 -14.04 5.66
N ARG A 31 9.06 -14.33 6.68
CA ARG A 31 8.60 -14.51 8.07
C ARG A 31 8.33 -13.20 8.80
N SER A 32 8.93 -12.11 8.39
CA SER A 32 8.89 -10.85 9.12
C SER A 32 8.10 -9.74 8.40
N TYR A 33 7.76 -9.91 7.12
CA TYR A 33 7.13 -8.87 6.34
C TYR A 33 5.68 -8.62 6.79
N LEU A 34 4.83 -9.64 6.84
CA LEU A 34 3.45 -9.50 7.32
C LEU A 34 3.39 -8.90 8.75
N PRO A 35 4.13 -9.42 9.75
CA PRO A 35 4.19 -8.79 11.07
C PRO A 35 4.67 -7.33 11.04
N ALA A 36 5.58 -6.98 10.14
CA ALA A 36 6.04 -5.60 10.00
C ALA A 36 4.96 -4.68 9.43
N VAL A 37 4.15 -5.15 8.47
CA VAL A 37 3.00 -4.41 7.94
C VAL A 37 1.97 -4.18 9.05
N LEU A 38 1.62 -5.22 9.81
CA LEU A 38 0.72 -5.11 10.96
C LEU A 38 1.22 -4.05 11.95
N GLY A 39 2.47 -4.14 12.38
CA GLY A 39 3.07 -3.19 13.33
C GLY A 39 3.15 -1.76 12.79
N PHE A 40 3.42 -1.61 11.48
CA PHE A 40 3.44 -0.29 10.82
C PHE A 40 2.06 0.37 10.86
N VAL A 41 1.02 -0.34 10.42
CA VAL A 41 -0.35 0.20 10.41
C VAL A 41 -0.88 0.44 11.82
N SER A 42 -0.64 -0.48 12.76
CA SER A 42 -1.04 -0.31 14.17
C SER A 42 -0.38 0.92 14.80
N THR A 43 0.92 1.16 14.52
CA THR A 43 1.61 2.35 15.01
C THR A 43 0.99 3.65 14.48
N ILE A 44 0.55 3.66 13.22
CA ILE A 44 -0.15 4.81 12.63
C ILE A 44 -1.51 4.97 13.31
N ARG A 45 -2.25 3.88 13.50
CA ARG A 45 -3.56 3.85 14.12
C ARG A 45 -3.58 4.42 15.55
N ASP A 46 -2.49 4.27 16.31
CA ASP A 46 -2.37 4.85 17.67
C ASP A 46 -2.61 6.38 17.70
N GLY A 47 -2.24 7.10 16.64
CA GLY A 47 -2.47 8.54 16.52
C GLY A 47 -3.73 8.92 15.73
N HIS A 48 -4.33 7.96 15.02
CA HIS A 48 -5.43 8.18 14.10
C HIS A 48 -6.58 7.17 14.32
N PRO A 49 -7.27 7.20 15.47
CA PRO A 49 -8.18 6.13 15.89
C PRO A 49 -9.36 5.89 14.93
N ARG A 50 -9.72 6.87 14.09
CA ARG A 50 -10.85 6.79 13.15
C ARG A 50 -10.55 7.34 11.76
N VAL A 51 -9.30 7.70 11.48
CA VAL A 51 -8.92 8.17 10.14
C VAL A 51 -8.83 6.95 9.22
N PRO A 52 -9.43 7.00 8.02
CA PRO A 52 -9.26 5.93 7.04
C PRO A 52 -7.78 5.74 6.68
N ILE A 53 -7.30 4.50 6.80
CA ILE A 53 -5.95 4.11 6.37
C ILE A 53 -6.08 3.19 5.16
N LEU A 54 -5.64 3.67 4.01
CA LEU A 54 -5.65 2.94 2.76
C LEU A 54 -4.25 2.32 2.55
N VAL A 55 -4.17 1.01 2.63
CA VAL A 55 -2.93 0.27 2.45
C VAL A 55 -2.88 -0.25 1.03
N MET A 56 -2.10 0.41 0.18
CA MET A 56 -1.91 -0.01 -1.19
C MET A 56 -0.77 -1.03 -1.28
N SER A 57 -1.04 -2.15 -1.93
CA SER A 57 -0.05 -3.16 -2.27
C SER A 57 0.81 -2.73 -3.47
N PRO A 58 1.92 -3.42 -3.77
CA PRO A 58 2.78 -3.07 -4.91
C PRO A 58 2.02 -3.08 -6.24
N ILE A 59 2.28 -2.08 -7.08
CA ILE A 59 1.84 -2.07 -8.48
C ILE A 59 2.59 -3.14 -9.28
N PHE A 60 2.15 -3.38 -10.52
CA PHE A 60 2.79 -4.34 -11.42
C PHE A 60 4.24 -3.97 -11.73
N SER A 61 5.11 -4.99 -11.77
CA SER A 61 6.49 -4.88 -12.28
C SER A 61 6.91 -6.24 -12.87
N PRO A 62 7.01 -6.35 -14.21
CA PRO A 62 7.07 -7.63 -14.93
C PRO A 62 8.16 -8.58 -14.43
N SER A 63 9.36 -8.06 -14.19
CA SER A 63 10.50 -8.87 -13.74
C SER A 63 10.45 -9.29 -12.26
N ARG A 64 9.47 -8.78 -11.48
CA ARG A 64 9.39 -8.97 -10.04
C ARG A 64 8.10 -9.66 -9.59
N GLU A 65 7.17 -9.87 -10.52
CA GLU A 65 5.86 -10.47 -10.20
C GLU A 65 5.97 -11.84 -9.56
N GLU A 66 6.74 -12.72 -10.19
CA GLU A 66 6.92 -14.10 -9.75
C GLU A 66 8.35 -14.38 -9.24
N GLN A 67 9.30 -13.52 -9.59
CA GLN A 67 10.68 -13.68 -9.16
C GLN A 67 10.88 -13.20 -7.75
N ALA A 68 11.39 -14.08 -6.89
CA ALA A 68 11.77 -13.70 -5.53
C ALA A 68 13.00 -12.77 -5.55
N GLY A 69 12.88 -11.65 -4.85
CA GLY A 69 13.98 -10.73 -4.62
C GLY A 69 14.84 -11.12 -3.41
N PRO A 70 15.72 -10.21 -2.94
CA PRO A 70 16.57 -10.44 -1.76
C PRO A 70 15.79 -10.76 -0.47
N THR A 71 14.50 -10.43 -0.40
CA THR A 71 13.59 -10.79 0.71
C THR A 71 13.20 -12.26 0.73
N GLY A 72 13.44 -13.00 -0.36
CA GLY A 72 12.90 -14.34 -0.61
C GLY A 72 11.41 -14.33 -1.00
N MET A 73 10.85 -13.16 -1.37
CA MET A 73 9.46 -12.99 -1.80
C MET A 73 9.38 -12.31 -3.17
N SER A 74 8.36 -12.65 -3.95
CA SER A 74 7.95 -11.94 -5.16
C SER A 74 6.98 -10.79 -4.81
N LEU A 75 6.65 -9.93 -5.77
CA LEU A 75 5.63 -8.89 -5.56
C LEU A 75 4.23 -9.50 -5.37
N ALA A 76 3.93 -10.60 -6.07
CA ALA A 76 2.67 -11.32 -5.86
C ALA A 76 2.52 -11.81 -4.41
N GLU A 77 3.57 -12.39 -3.83
CA GLU A 77 3.58 -12.82 -2.43
C GLU A 77 3.48 -11.62 -1.46
N MET A 78 4.15 -10.50 -1.76
CA MET A 78 4.02 -9.30 -0.95
C MET A 78 2.60 -8.70 -0.98
N ARG A 79 1.93 -8.74 -2.14
CA ARG A 79 0.51 -8.32 -2.24
C ARG A 79 -0.39 -9.20 -1.37
N ALA A 80 -0.18 -10.51 -1.41
CA ALA A 80 -0.93 -11.45 -0.58
C ALA A 80 -0.73 -11.17 0.92
N ASP A 81 0.50 -10.93 1.36
CA ASP A 81 0.81 -10.60 2.76
C ASP A 81 0.17 -9.27 3.20
N ILE A 82 0.12 -8.26 2.32
CA ILE A 82 -0.55 -6.99 2.62
C ILE A 82 -2.07 -7.18 2.72
N ALA A 83 -2.67 -7.94 1.80
CA ALA A 83 -4.09 -8.25 1.84
C ALA A 83 -4.45 -8.99 3.14
N GLU A 84 -3.64 -9.97 3.53
CA GLU A 84 -3.81 -10.71 4.78
C GLU A 84 -3.63 -9.79 6.00
N ALA A 85 -2.65 -8.89 6.00
CA ALA A 85 -2.47 -7.94 7.10
C ALA A 85 -3.70 -7.03 7.27
N VAL A 86 -4.25 -6.51 6.19
CA VAL A 86 -5.47 -5.69 6.23
C VAL A 86 -6.67 -6.53 6.72
N HIS A 87 -6.80 -7.76 6.25
CA HIS A 87 -7.84 -8.68 6.69
C HIS A 87 -7.76 -8.91 8.21
N LEU A 88 -6.60 -9.27 8.74
CA LEU A 88 -6.37 -9.49 10.16
C LEU A 88 -6.68 -8.24 11.00
N LEU A 89 -6.23 -7.05 10.57
CA LEU A 89 -6.54 -5.80 11.27
C LEU A 89 -8.05 -5.57 11.37
N ARG A 90 -8.78 -5.82 10.30
CA ARG A 90 -10.25 -5.70 10.28
C ARG A 90 -10.94 -6.73 11.18
N GLU A 91 -10.50 -7.99 11.16
CA GLU A 91 -11.00 -9.02 12.06
C GLU A 91 -10.78 -8.66 13.54
N HIS A 92 -9.71 -7.93 13.84
CA HIS A 92 -9.38 -7.46 15.19
C HIS A 92 -9.97 -6.08 15.51
N GLY A 93 -10.94 -5.61 14.73
CA GLY A 93 -11.78 -4.46 15.05
C GLY A 93 -11.37 -3.13 14.41
N ASP A 94 -10.35 -3.09 13.53
CA ASP A 94 -10.02 -1.89 12.75
C ASP A 94 -10.90 -1.80 11.50
N ALA A 95 -12.10 -1.21 11.65
CA ALA A 95 -13.04 -1.06 10.53
C ALA A 95 -12.59 -0.05 9.48
N ASP A 96 -11.69 0.88 9.85
CA ASP A 96 -11.26 2.01 9.02
C ASP A 96 -9.92 1.75 8.30
N VAL A 97 -9.44 0.50 8.29
CA VAL A 97 -8.33 0.09 7.42
C VAL A 97 -8.86 -0.58 6.15
N HIS A 98 -8.33 -0.21 5.00
CA HIS A 98 -8.79 -0.66 3.70
C HIS A 98 -7.62 -1.06 2.81
N LEU A 99 -7.80 -2.14 2.04
CA LEU A 99 -6.85 -2.55 1.00
C LEU A 99 -7.11 -1.77 -0.29
N ILE A 100 -6.05 -1.31 -0.94
CA ILE A 100 -6.03 -0.98 -2.36
C ILE A 100 -5.13 -2.00 -3.05
N ASP A 101 -5.69 -2.81 -3.95
CA ASP A 101 -4.84 -3.67 -4.76
C ASP A 101 -4.06 -2.82 -5.76
N GLY A 102 -2.73 -2.92 -5.70
CA GLY A 102 -1.85 -2.20 -6.61
C GLY A 102 -2.07 -2.55 -8.08
N LEU A 103 -2.55 -3.77 -8.37
CA LEU A 103 -2.88 -4.18 -9.74
C LEU A 103 -4.12 -3.48 -10.29
N ASP A 104 -5.07 -3.06 -9.45
CA ASP A 104 -6.22 -2.26 -9.86
C ASP A 104 -5.82 -0.80 -10.17
N VAL A 105 -4.71 -0.35 -9.59
CA VAL A 105 -4.17 1.00 -9.81
C VAL A 105 -3.24 1.04 -11.02
N PHE A 106 -2.38 0.02 -11.16
CA PHE A 106 -1.42 -0.11 -12.24
C PHE A 106 -1.10 -1.61 -12.45
N GLY A 107 -1.80 -2.21 -13.38
CA GLY A 107 -1.72 -3.64 -13.67
C GLY A 107 -0.84 -3.95 -14.91
N PRO A 108 -0.86 -5.21 -15.36
CA PRO A 108 -0.07 -5.65 -16.53
C PRO A 108 -0.37 -4.86 -17.81
N ALA A 109 -1.59 -4.39 -18.00
CA ALA A 109 -1.97 -3.61 -19.18
C ALA A 109 -1.22 -2.27 -19.31
N GLN A 110 -0.67 -1.77 -18.19
CA GLN A 110 0.08 -0.51 -18.10
C GLN A 110 1.60 -0.73 -18.18
N GLU A 111 2.09 -1.96 -18.42
CA GLU A 111 3.52 -2.28 -18.46
C GLU A 111 4.32 -1.33 -19.36
N HIS A 112 3.75 -0.94 -20.51
CA HIS A 112 4.36 -0.03 -21.48
C HIS A 112 4.61 1.38 -20.93
N LEU A 113 4.01 1.75 -19.79
CA LEU A 113 4.20 3.02 -19.10
C LEU A 113 5.27 2.94 -17.99
N LEU A 114 5.99 1.83 -17.87
CA LEU A 114 7.12 1.67 -16.97
C LEU A 114 8.42 2.02 -17.70
N ALA A 115 9.01 3.16 -17.39
CA ALA A 115 10.23 3.65 -18.07
C ALA A 115 11.42 2.67 -17.98
N ASP A 116 11.53 1.92 -16.86
CA ASP A 116 12.62 1.00 -16.59
C ASP A 116 12.11 -0.38 -16.07
N GLY A 117 10.85 -0.69 -16.33
CA GLY A 117 10.20 -1.90 -15.83
C GLY A 117 9.85 -1.85 -14.34
N LEU A 118 9.99 -0.67 -13.70
CA LEU A 118 9.72 -0.45 -12.29
C LEU A 118 9.01 0.87 -12.00
N HIS A 119 9.50 1.96 -12.56
CA HIS A 119 8.99 3.29 -12.28
C HIS A 119 8.07 3.75 -13.41
N PRO A 120 6.81 4.12 -13.08
CA PRO A 120 5.92 4.74 -14.05
C PRO A 120 6.51 6.02 -14.60
N ASP A 121 6.34 6.25 -15.91
CA ASP A 121 6.61 7.53 -16.54
C ASP A 121 5.51 8.56 -16.22
N ALA A 122 5.54 9.71 -16.87
CA ALA A 122 4.55 10.78 -16.62
C ALA A 122 3.11 10.34 -16.95
N GLU A 123 2.92 9.55 -18.01
CA GLU A 123 1.61 9.01 -18.39
C GLU A 123 1.16 7.92 -17.41
N GLY A 124 2.09 7.08 -16.97
CA GLY A 124 1.85 6.07 -15.96
C GLY A 124 1.41 6.68 -14.61
N TYR A 125 2.05 7.76 -14.17
CA TYR A 125 1.60 8.47 -12.97
C TYR A 125 0.24 9.15 -13.16
N ALA A 126 -0.07 9.69 -14.32
CA ALA A 126 -1.39 10.25 -14.64
C ALA A 126 -2.48 9.16 -14.60
N HIS A 127 -2.17 7.97 -15.14
CA HIS A 127 -3.04 6.80 -15.04
C HIS A 127 -3.29 6.40 -13.57
N MET A 128 -2.23 6.26 -12.77
CA MET A 128 -2.35 5.95 -11.34
C MET A 128 -3.21 6.97 -10.60
N ALA A 129 -3.02 8.27 -10.86
CA ALA A 129 -3.82 9.32 -10.24
C ALA A 129 -5.31 9.18 -10.58
N THR A 130 -5.63 8.83 -11.85
CA THR A 130 -7.01 8.59 -12.29
C THR A 130 -7.62 7.38 -11.59
N SER A 131 -6.86 6.30 -11.43
CA SER A 131 -7.33 5.06 -10.80
C SER A 131 -7.50 5.22 -9.28
N ILE A 132 -6.59 5.92 -8.60
CA ILE A 132 -6.60 6.07 -7.15
C ILE A 132 -7.61 7.10 -6.65
N THR A 133 -7.86 8.18 -7.40
CA THR A 133 -8.70 9.29 -6.96
C THR A 133 -10.09 8.87 -6.50
N PRO A 134 -10.86 8.03 -7.23
CA PRO A 134 -12.18 7.61 -6.77
C PRO A 134 -12.11 6.76 -5.50
N LEU A 135 -11.07 5.93 -5.35
CA LEU A 135 -10.87 5.10 -4.17
C LEU A 135 -10.64 5.96 -2.92
N VAL A 136 -9.79 6.99 -3.03
CA VAL A 136 -9.53 7.93 -1.94
C VAL A 136 -10.79 8.72 -1.59
N ARG A 137 -11.49 9.23 -2.60
CA ARG A 137 -12.73 10.02 -2.38
C ARG A 137 -13.81 9.23 -1.67
N ALA A 138 -13.92 7.93 -1.91
CA ALA A 138 -14.89 7.07 -1.26
C ALA A 138 -14.65 6.96 0.27
N HIS A 139 -13.44 7.23 0.73
CA HIS A 139 -13.03 7.16 2.14
C HIS A 139 -12.78 8.53 2.79
N LEU A 140 -12.87 9.61 2.04
CA LEU A 140 -12.91 10.94 2.65
C LEU A 140 -14.22 11.04 3.42
N LEU A 141 -14.14 11.28 4.72
CA LEU A 141 -15.31 11.55 5.53
C LEU A 141 -16.12 12.65 4.85
N PRO A 142 -17.46 12.56 4.79
CA PRO A 142 -18.27 13.65 4.28
C PRO A 142 -18.02 14.85 5.18
N ASN A 143 -17.15 15.72 4.73
CA ASN A 143 -16.71 16.84 5.53
C ASN A 143 -17.73 17.93 5.54
N HIS A 144 -18.07 18.33 6.75
CA HIS A 144 -18.27 19.73 7.14
C HIS A 144 -18.79 20.62 6.01
N GLN A 145 -19.98 20.33 5.54
CA GLN A 145 -20.85 21.40 5.05
C GLN A 145 -21.26 22.18 6.30
N ALA A 146 -20.40 23.13 6.68
CA ALA A 146 -20.77 24.21 7.56
C ALA A 146 -21.36 25.33 6.72
#